data_43ee209f6df81a1b30ea69d2cd8cc85a
#
_entry.id   43ee209f6df81a1b30ea69d2cd8cc85a
#
_cell.length_a   1.000
_cell.length_b   1.000
_cell.length_c   1.000
_cell.angle_alpha   90.00
_cell.angle_beta   90.00
_cell.angle_gamma   90.00
#
_symmetry.space_group_name_H-M   'P 1'
#
loop_
_entity.id
_entity.type
_entity.pdbx_description
1 polymer ?
#
loop_
_entity_poly.entity_id
_entity_poly.type
_entity_poly.pdbx_seq_one_letter_code
_entity_poly.pdbx_strand_id
1 'polypeptide(L)'
;MGADLTAQESLEPFRPGKDGPWNVAAAAHLARRLTFGSPRKLVQKILELGPRAAPTALLADRDETPEMLAVADSQRRIGSTESVQTWWAHRMLRGNSPARDKLALFWHDHFATSDTKVRDARLMMDQVRIFLRLGPGPFHALLKAMAKDPAMLIWLDGNSNRRGEPNENFARELMELFSLGVGNYTEEDIKEAARAFTGWHVKNRRFWFNQRAHDTGSKTIFGISGNFDGNDVLRACLEKRVCAEFIAEKLFNYYLGTPVSEELRKALGELYLASAHNIGSLVEKLVSSREFYSAHARRSILSSPVDFTIGTLRTLDAAAGAERLPVEMSRMGMDILRPPSVKGWQKGKAWLNSNTLLSRYRFANTLAGSTENDPRIPWDKLEKEGVEGIFSLLFPEGLDEKIRETIVGETGNDLKLMVTALVELPEHQYI
;
A
#
# COMPACT_ATOMS: atom_id res chain seq x y z
N MET A 1 -23.81 14.92 18.06
CA MET A 1 -22.40 15.00 18.41
C MET A 1 -22.09 13.75 19.21
N GLY A 2 -21.44 12.74 18.61
CA GLY A 2 -20.93 11.60 19.36
C GLY A 2 -19.75 12.09 20.21
N ALA A 3 -19.67 11.63 21.47
CA ALA A 3 -18.50 11.90 22.29
C ALA A 3 -17.25 11.37 21.57
N ASP A 4 -16.17 12.17 21.55
CA ASP A 4 -14.91 11.75 21.00
C ASP A 4 -14.42 10.52 21.78
N LEU A 5 -14.12 9.45 21.05
CA LEU A 5 -13.62 8.20 21.63
C LEU A 5 -12.22 8.44 22.21
N THR A 6 -11.93 7.85 23.35
CA THR A 6 -10.55 7.76 23.82
C THR A 6 -9.70 6.94 22.85
N ALA A 7 -8.37 7.09 22.91
CA ALA A 7 -7.44 6.34 22.05
C ALA A 7 -7.64 4.82 22.13
N GLN A 8 -7.92 4.28 23.32
CA GLN A 8 -8.18 2.87 23.52
C GLN A 8 -9.55 2.44 22.99
N GLU A 9 -10.60 3.23 23.23
CA GLU A 9 -11.94 2.96 22.73
C GLU A 9 -12.02 2.99 21.21
N SER A 10 -11.25 3.87 20.56
CA SER A 10 -11.19 3.96 19.10
C SER A 10 -10.62 2.68 18.47
N LEU A 11 -9.68 2.01 19.14
CA LEU A 11 -9.05 0.76 18.70
C LEU A 11 -9.84 -0.51 19.11
N GLU A 12 -10.90 -0.38 19.93
CA GLU A 12 -11.77 -1.52 20.23
C GLU A 12 -12.45 -2.07 18.96
N PRO A 13 -12.75 -3.38 18.93
CA PRO A 13 -13.47 -3.97 17.80
C PRO A 13 -14.84 -3.34 17.60
N PHE A 14 -15.17 -3.01 16.35
CA PHE A 14 -16.49 -2.52 15.95
C PHE A 14 -17.57 -3.56 16.26
N ARG A 15 -18.67 -3.11 16.84
CA ARG A 15 -19.81 -3.92 17.25
C ARG A 15 -21.04 -3.52 16.44
N PRO A 16 -21.47 -4.35 15.45
CA PRO A 16 -22.67 -4.11 14.67
C PRO A 16 -23.90 -3.85 15.57
N GLY A 17 -24.69 -2.84 15.22
CA GLY A 17 -25.89 -2.42 15.96
C GLY A 17 -25.62 -1.52 17.17
N LYS A 18 -24.42 -1.57 17.76
CA LYS A 18 -24.03 -0.67 18.87
C LYS A 18 -23.22 0.54 18.36
N ASP A 19 -22.18 0.29 17.61
CA ASP A 19 -21.26 1.33 17.13
C ASP A 19 -21.66 1.84 15.73
N GLY A 20 -22.65 1.20 15.10
CA GLY A 20 -23.22 1.55 13.81
C GLY A 20 -23.78 0.34 13.07
N PRO A 21 -24.45 0.55 11.92
CA PRO A 21 -24.98 -0.54 11.11
C PRO A 21 -23.86 -1.29 10.38
N TRP A 22 -23.97 -2.63 10.31
CA TRP A 22 -23.22 -3.44 9.38
C TRP A 22 -24.06 -3.67 8.12
N ASN A 23 -23.76 -2.92 7.06
CA ASN A 23 -24.52 -2.89 5.83
C ASN A 23 -23.58 -2.82 4.60
N VAL A 24 -24.16 -2.70 3.41
CA VAL A 24 -23.41 -2.63 2.15
C VAL A 24 -22.39 -1.50 2.16
N ALA A 25 -22.71 -0.34 2.71
CA ALA A 25 -21.81 0.81 2.80
C ALA A 25 -20.58 0.48 3.68
N ALA A 26 -20.78 -0.13 4.85
CA ALA A 26 -19.69 -0.53 5.74
C ALA A 26 -18.82 -1.63 5.09
N ALA A 27 -19.42 -2.62 4.42
CA ALA A 27 -18.70 -3.65 3.71
C ALA A 27 -17.91 -3.12 2.51
N ALA A 28 -18.47 -2.16 1.77
CA ALA A 28 -17.80 -1.50 0.65
C ALA A 28 -16.63 -0.60 1.13
N HIS A 29 -16.79 0.07 2.28
CA HIS A 29 -15.70 0.80 2.91
C HIS A 29 -14.52 -0.14 3.23
N LEU A 30 -14.77 -1.28 3.85
CA LEU A 30 -13.73 -2.28 4.10
C LEU A 30 -13.09 -2.79 2.80
N ALA A 31 -13.89 -3.07 1.76
CA ALA A 31 -13.39 -3.51 0.47
C ALA A 31 -12.40 -2.49 -0.13
N ARG A 32 -12.79 -1.22 -0.21
CA ARG A 32 -11.95 -0.14 -0.77
C ARG A 32 -10.66 0.07 0.02
N ARG A 33 -10.74 0.03 1.36
CA ARG A 33 -9.57 0.28 2.21
C ARG A 33 -8.60 -0.87 2.26
N LEU A 34 -9.09 -2.09 2.37
CA LEU A 34 -8.24 -3.28 2.53
C LEU A 34 -7.80 -3.87 1.19
N THR A 35 -8.54 -3.58 0.10
CA THR A 35 -8.25 -4.03 -1.27
C THR A 35 -8.26 -2.87 -2.25
N PHE A 36 -8.59 -3.11 -3.51
CA PHE A 36 -8.79 -2.09 -4.54
C PHE A 36 -10.25 -2.10 -5.00
N GLY A 37 -10.97 -1.01 -4.75
CA GLY A 37 -12.37 -0.85 -5.12
C GLY A 37 -13.33 -1.74 -4.31
N SER A 38 -14.60 -1.71 -4.72
CA SER A 38 -15.70 -2.39 -4.02
C SER A 38 -16.58 -3.21 -4.99
N PRO A 39 -16.01 -4.21 -5.72
CA PRO A 39 -16.84 -5.03 -6.63
C PRO A 39 -17.92 -5.79 -5.86
N ARG A 40 -19.13 -5.87 -6.40
CA ARG A 40 -20.33 -6.43 -5.72
C ARG A 40 -20.10 -7.79 -5.07
N LYS A 41 -19.47 -8.72 -5.78
CA LYS A 41 -19.16 -10.06 -5.24
C LYS A 41 -18.30 -10.01 -4.00
N LEU A 42 -17.31 -9.09 -3.96
CA LEU A 42 -16.44 -8.91 -2.80
C LEU A 42 -17.22 -8.28 -1.64
N VAL A 43 -18.01 -7.24 -1.91
CA VAL A 43 -18.84 -6.57 -0.90
C VAL A 43 -19.83 -7.55 -0.27
N GLN A 44 -20.51 -8.37 -1.08
CA GLN A 44 -21.42 -9.41 -0.59
C GLN A 44 -20.71 -10.42 0.30
N LYS A 45 -19.55 -10.90 -0.13
CA LYS A 45 -18.73 -11.82 0.68
C LYS A 45 -18.30 -11.20 2.01
N ILE A 46 -17.89 -9.94 1.99
CA ILE A 46 -17.50 -9.20 3.21
C ILE A 46 -18.71 -9.06 4.15
N LEU A 47 -19.87 -8.73 3.59
CA LEU A 47 -21.11 -8.57 4.35
C LEU A 47 -21.49 -9.86 5.08
N GLU A 48 -21.41 -11.00 4.39
CA GLU A 48 -21.67 -12.33 4.95
C GLU A 48 -20.68 -12.74 6.05
N LEU A 49 -19.40 -12.46 5.86
CA LEU A 49 -18.33 -12.76 6.83
C LEU A 49 -18.38 -11.90 8.08
N GLY A 50 -18.89 -10.69 7.97
CA GLY A 50 -18.90 -9.69 9.06
C GLY A 50 -17.56 -8.99 9.28
N PRO A 51 -17.57 -7.91 10.10
CA PRO A 51 -16.44 -7.00 10.24
C PRO A 51 -15.18 -7.61 10.87
N ARG A 52 -15.31 -8.73 11.57
CA ARG A 52 -14.18 -9.41 12.25
C ARG A 52 -13.54 -10.49 11.39
N ALA A 53 -14.35 -11.31 10.72
CA ALA A 53 -13.83 -12.44 9.94
C ALA A 53 -13.39 -12.04 8.52
N ALA A 54 -13.99 -10.99 7.95
CA ALA A 54 -13.66 -10.55 6.60
C ALA A 54 -12.18 -10.11 6.44
N PRO A 55 -11.56 -9.32 7.34
CA PRO A 55 -10.15 -8.95 7.22
C PRO A 55 -9.21 -10.16 7.19
N THR A 56 -9.38 -11.10 8.10
CA THR A 56 -8.59 -12.34 8.15
C THR A 56 -8.73 -13.14 6.85
N ALA A 57 -9.96 -13.31 6.36
CA ALA A 57 -10.24 -14.04 5.12
C ALA A 57 -9.65 -13.37 3.88
N LEU A 58 -9.52 -12.04 3.88
CA LEU A 58 -8.95 -11.27 2.76
C LEU A 58 -7.43 -11.22 2.78
N LEU A 59 -6.81 -11.21 3.97
CA LEU A 59 -5.35 -11.22 4.15
C LEU A 59 -4.75 -12.64 4.08
N ALA A 60 -5.59 -13.67 4.15
CA ALA A 60 -5.13 -15.05 4.02
C ALA A 60 -4.32 -15.27 2.74
N ASP A 61 -3.29 -16.11 2.85
CA ASP A 61 -2.48 -16.51 1.69
C ASP A 61 -3.32 -17.37 0.74
N ARG A 62 -3.14 -17.14 -0.53
CA ARG A 62 -3.80 -17.90 -1.58
C ARG A 62 -2.80 -18.15 -2.69
N ASP A 63 -2.76 -19.38 -3.16
CA ASP A 63 -1.95 -19.75 -4.30
C ASP A 63 -2.29 -18.89 -5.52
N GLU A 64 -1.28 -18.50 -6.26
CA GLU A 64 -1.47 -17.84 -7.54
C GLU A 64 -2.07 -18.82 -8.54
N THR A 65 -3.01 -18.34 -9.35
CA THR A 65 -3.57 -19.16 -10.41
C THR A 65 -2.52 -19.50 -11.48
N PRO A 66 -2.65 -20.62 -12.21
CA PRO A 66 -1.73 -20.94 -13.31
C PRO A 66 -1.58 -19.82 -14.33
N GLU A 67 -2.66 -19.07 -14.60
CA GLU A 67 -2.64 -17.89 -15.47
C GLU A 67 -1.75 -16.78 -14.90
N MET A 68 -1.89 -16.46 -13.62
CA MET A 68 -1.06 -15.44 -12.96
C MET A 68 0.42 -15.82 -12.96
N LEU A 69 0.73 -17.10 -12.75
CA LEU A 69 2.10 -17.62 -12.83
C LEU A 69 2.66 -17.51 -14.25
N ALA A 70 1.86 -17.84 -15.27
CA ALA A 70 2.27 -17.73 -16.67
C ALA A 70 2.53 -16.27 -17.07
N VAL A 71 1.71 -15.33 -16.63
CA VAL A 71 1.94 -13.88 -16.82
C VAL A 71 3.24 -13.47 -16.14
N ALA A 72 3.44 -13.85 -14.88
CA ALA A 72 4.65 -13.53 -14.13
C ALA A 72 5.91 -14.02 -14.85
N ASP A 73 5.92 -15.26 -15.33
CA ASP A 73 7.05 -15.85 -16.05
C ASP A 73 7.30 -15.19 -17.41
N SER A 74 6.24 -14.84 -18.12
CA SER A 74 6.34 -14.10 -19.39
C SER A 74 6.99 -12.74 -19.17
N GLN A 75 6.46 -11.94 -18.23
CA GLN A 75 6.98 -10.60 -17.96
C GLN A 75 8.41 -10.63 -17.39
N ARG A 76 8.74 -11.64 -16.56
CA ARG A 76 10.12 -11.85 -16.08
C ARG A 76 11.11 -12.17 -17.23
N ARG A 77 10.67 -12.88 -18.27
CA ARG A 77 11.50 -13.16 -19.46
C ARG A 77 11.76 -11.90 -20.28
N ILE A 78 10.74 -11.05 -20.47
CA ILE A 78 10.90 -9.74 -21.12
C ILE A 78 11.93 -8.90 -20.34
N GLY A 79 11.80 -8.79 -19.04
CA GLY A 79 12.81 -8.24 -18.14
C GLY A 79 12.99 -6.73 -18.22
N SER A 80 12.00 -5.99 -18.75
CA SER A 80 11.95 -4.54 -18.68
C SER A 80 11.17 -4.06 -17.45
N THR A 81 11.39 -2.84 -17.02
CA THR A 81 10.62 -2.24 -15.90
C THR A 81 9.14 -2.19 -16.23
N GLU A 82 8.80 -1.79 -17.45
CA GLU A 82 7.43 -1.71 -17.94
C GLU A 82 6.75 -3.09 -17.90
N SER A 83 7.48 -4.16 -18.19
CA SER A 83 6.95 -5.52 -18.10
C SER A 83 6.64 -5.92 -16.65
N VAL A 84 7.47 -5.53 -15.69
CA VAL A 84 7.22 -5.80 -14.26
C VAL A 84 6.08 -4.93 -13.72
N GLN A 85 6.00 -3.67 -14.16
CA GLN A 85 4.85 -2.80 -13.87
C GLN A 85 3.54 -3.39 -14.38
N THR A 86 3.52 -3.88 -15.63
CA THR A 86 2.37 -4.56 -16.25
C THR A 86 1.98 -5.82 -15.47
N TRP A 87 2.96 -6.65 -15.07
CA TRP A 87 2.70 -7.82 -14.23
C TRP A 87 2.02 -7.43 -12.92
N TRP A 88 2.54 -6.43 -12.23
CA TRP A 88 1.98 -6.04 -10.93
C TRP A 88 0.62 -5.37 -11.06
N ALA A 89 0.41 -4.53 -12.08
CA ALA A 89 -0.89 -3.96 -12.40
C ALA A 89 -1.93 -5.06 -12.72
N HIS A 90 -1.54 -6.06 -13.53
CA HIS A 90 -2.39 -7.21 -13.83
C HIS A 90 -2.75 -8.00 -12.56
N ARG A 91 -1.78 -8.22 -11.67
CA ARG A 91 -1.97 -8.89 -10.40
C ARG A 91 -2.95 -8.11 -9.49
N MET A 92 -2.78 -6.80 -9.35
CA MET A 92 -3.69 -5.95 -8.57
C MET A 92 -5.11 -5.95 -9.15
N LEU A 93 -5.24 -5.97 -10.48
CA LEU A 93 -6.53 -5.95 -11.16
C LEU A 93 -7.26 -7.31 -11.08
N ARG A 94 -6.54 -8.42 -11.31
CA ARG A 94 -7.12 -9.76 -11.56
C ARG A 94 -6.74 -10.80 -10.50
N GLY A 95 -5.75 -10.53 -9.69
CA GLY A 95 -5.27 -11.47 -8.68
C GLY A 95 -6.34 -11.81 -7.62
N ASN A 96 -6.16 -12.98 -7.02
CA ASN A 96 -7.06 -13.53 -6.00
C ASN A 96 -6.75 -13.07 -4.55
N SER A 97 -5.67 -12.30 -4.36
CA SER A 97 -5.20 -11.80 -3.06
C SER A 97 -5.01 -10.27 -3.04
N PRO A 98 -6.04 -9.46 -3.42
CA PRO A 98 -5.88 -8.01 -3.57
C PRO A 98 -5.53 -7.27 -2.26
N ALA A 99 -5.87 -7.82 -1.10
CA ALA A 99 -5.46 -7.24 0.19
C ALA A 99 -3.94 -7.36 0.42
N ARG A 100 -3.34 -8.47 -0.01
CA ARG A 100 -1.89 -8.64 0.06
C ARG A 100 -1.17 -7.75 -0.95
N ASP A 101 -1.73 -7.55 -2.13
CA ASP A 101 -1.22 -6.59 -3.11
C ASP A 101 -1.29 -5.15 -2.60
N LYS A 102 -2.38 -4.78 -1.92
CA LYS A 102 -2.53 -3.47 -1.27
C LYS A 102 -1.47 -3.24 -0.19
N LEU A 103 -1.24 -4.25 0.65
CA LEU A 103 -0.19 -4.19 1.66
C LEU A 103 1.21 -4.19 1.04
N ALA A 104 1.44 -4.92 -0.06
CA ALA A 104 2.70 -4.88 -0.79
C ALA A 104 2.97 -3.49 -1.39
N LEU A 105 1.93 -2.78 -1.84
CA LEU A 105 2.03 -1.40 -2.31
C LEU A 105 2.42 -0.45 -1.16
N PHE A 106 1.87 -0.64 0.04
CA PHE A 106 2.30 0.08 1.25
C PHE A 106 3.79 -0.14 1.52
N TRP A 107 4.27 -1.40 1.47
CA TRP A 107 5.68 -1.72 1.71
C TRP A 107 6.59 -1.17 0.62
N HIS A 108 6.15 -1.15 -0.63
CA HIS A 108 6.90 -0.54 -1.71
C HIS A 108 7.07 0.98 -1.54
N ASP A 109 6.08 1.66 -0.96
CA ASP A 109 6.19 3.07 -0.61
C ASP A 109 7.03 3.29 0.66
N HIS A 110 6.95 2.38 1.64
CA HIS A 110 7.72 2.43 2.88
C HIS A 110 9.22 2.16 2.67
N PHE A 111 9.56 1.13 1.90
CA PHE A 111 10.92 0.77 1.50
C PHE A 111 11.26 1.28 0.11
N ALA A 112 10.95 2.52 -0.17
CA ALA A 112 10.97 3.12 -1.49
C ALA A 112 12.30 2.91 -2.21
N THR A 113 12.31 1.93 -3.12
CA THR A 113 13.44 1.56 -3.97
C THR A 113 13.07 1.86 -5.41
N SER A 114 13.92 2.60 -6.13
CA SER A 114 13.61 3.06 -7.48
C SER A 114 14.46 2.39 -8.55
N ASP A 115 13.79 1.87 -9.59
CA ASP A 115 14.47 1.31 -10.76
C ASP A 115 15.24 2.35 -11.58
N THR A 116 15.03 3.64 -11.34
CA THR A 116 15.82 4.71 -11.98
C THR A 116 17.33 4.57 -11.70
N LYS A 117 17.71 4.00 -10.54
CA LYS A 117 19.09 3.72 -10.16
C LYS A 117 19.41 2.23 -10.18
N VAL A 118 18.51 1.36 -9.74
CA VAL A 118 18.70 -0.10 -9.70
C VAL A 118 18.93 -0.67 -11.09
N ARG A 119 18.13 -0.22 -12.08
CA ARG A 119 18.22 -0.59 -13.50
C ARG A 119 18.26 -2.11 -13.72
N ASP A 120 17.51 -2.84 -12.90
CA ASP A 120 17.34 -4.28 -13.00
C ASP A 120 15.91 -4.68 -12.61
N ALA A 121 15.04 -4.76 -13.61
CA ALA A 121 13.62 -5.07 -13.44
C ALA A 121 13.38 -6.41 -12.72
N ARG A 122 14.30 -7.38 -12.86
CA ARG A 122 14.18 -8.69 -12.18
C ARG A 122 14.39 -8.54 -10.67
N LEU A 123 15.35 -7.71 -10.25
CA LEU A 123 15.53 -7.40 -8.83
C LEU A 123 14.32 -6.66 -8.26
N MET A 124 13.75 -5.71 -9.02
CA MET A 124 12.52 -5.02 -8.61
C MET A 124 11.34 -5.99 -8.47
N MET A 125 11.18 -6.92 -9.40
CA MET A 125 10.14 -7.97 -9.30
C MET A 125 10.35 -8.88 -8.09
N ASP A 126 11.59 -9.29 -7.83
CA ASP A 126 11.93 -10.12 -6.67
C ASP A 126 11.67 -9.38 -5.35
N GLN A 127 11.92 -8.07 -5.31
CA GLN A 127 11.56 -7.22 -4.16
C GLN A 127 10.04 -7.14 -3.93
N VAL A 128 9.23 -6.94 -4.96
CA VAL A 128 7.75 -6.99 -4.83
C VAL A 128 7.29 -8.34 -4.30
N ARG A 129 7.91 -9.45 -4.75
CA ARG A 129 7.63 -10.79 -4.22
C ARG A 129 8.00 -10.95 -2.74
N ILE A 130 9.05 -10.27 -2.27
CA ILE A 130 9.36 -10.20 -0.82
C ILE A 130 8.20 -9.53 -0.08
N PHE A 131 7.69 -8.40 -0.56
CA PHE A 131 6.55 -7.69 0.06
C PHE A 131 5.28 -8.56 0.10
N LEU A 132 4.95 -9.23 -0.99
CA LEU A 132 3.79 -10.12 -1.07
C LEU A 132 3.88 -11.30 -0.10
N ARG A 133 5.07 -11.88 0.05
CA ARG A 133 5.29 -13.07 0.89
C ARG A 133 5.45 -12.73 2.35
N LEU A 134 6.31 -11.75 2.68
CA LEU A 134 6.70 -11.43 4.06
C LEU A 134 5.93 -10.25 4.65
N GLY A 135 5.33 -9.40 3.81
CA GLY A 135 4.66 -8.18 4.26
C GLY A 135 3.56 -8.38 5.31
N PRO A 136 2.71 -9.43 5.24
CA PRO A 136 1.72 -9.72 6.28
C PRO A 136 2.29 -10.40 7.53
N GLY A 137 3.52 -10.86 7.46
CA GLY A 137 4.18 -11.61 8.54
C GLY A 137 4.81 -10.73 9.62
N PRO A 138 5.71 -11.32 10.43
CA PRO A 138 6.46 -10.57 11.43
C PRO A 138 7.40 -9.54 10.77
N PHE A 139 7.35 -8.28 11.24
CA PHE A 139 8.12 -7.18 10.64
C PHE A 139 9.64 -7.40 10.67
N HIS A 140 10.16 -8.08 11.69
CA HIS A 140 11.58 -8.41 11.76
C HIS A 140 12.05 -9.27 10.58
N ALA A 141 11.19 -10.17 10.08
CA ALA A 141 11.52 -11.01 8.93
C ALA A 141 11.55 -10.19 7.64
N LEU A 142 10.58 -9.29 7.47
CA LEU A 142 10.54 -8.37 6.34
C LEU A 142 11.73 -7.40 6.37
N LEU A 143 12.00 -6.74 7.50
CA LEU A 143 13.09 -5.78 7.64
C LEU A 143 14.45 -6.45 7.34
N LYS A 144 14.68 -7.65 7.86
CA LYS A 144 15.89 -8.44 7.56
C LYS A 144 16.02 -8.81 6.09
N ALA A 145 14.92 -9.16 5.44
CA ALA A 145 14.90 -9.47 4.01
C ALA A 145 15.22 -8.22 3.18
N MET A 146 14.62 -7.07 3.52
CA MET A 146 14.85 -5.80 2.85
C MET A 146 16.28 -5.27 3.05
N ALA A 147 16.84 -5.42 4.24
CA ALA A 147 18.24 -5.03 4.50
C ALA A 147 19.26 -5.83 3.68
N LYS A 148 18.89 -7.02 3.21
CA LYS A 148 19.71 -7.89 2.35
C LYS A 148 19.22 -7.96 0.89
N ASP A 149 18.18 -7.20 0.58
CA ASP A 149 17.64 -7.16 -0.78
C ASP A 149 18.62 -6.48 -1.74
N PRO A 150 19.00 -7.13 -2.86
CA PRO A 150 19.96 -6.57 -3.80
C PRO A 150 19.52 -5.23 -4.41
N ALA A 151 18.22 -5.05 -4.69
CA ALA A 151 17.70 -3.78 -5.22
C ALA A 151 17.87 -2.65 -4.19
N MET A 152 17.55 -2.89 -2.92
CA MET A 152 17.74 -1.93 -1.83
C MET A 152 19.23 -1.58 -1.63
N LEU A 153 20.11 -2.59 -1.63
CA LEU A 153 21.56 -2.36 -1.47
C LEU A 153 22.15 -1.54 -2.64
N ILE A 154 21.70 -1.76 -3.87
CA ILE A 154 22.09 -0.93 -5.02
C ILE A 154 21.54 0.48 -4.86
N TRP A 155 20.28 0.62 -4.48
CA TRP A 155 19.61 1.90 -4.31
C TRP A 155 20.31 2.80 -3.29
N LEU A 156 20.76 2.21 -2.16
CA LEU A 156 21.39 2.92 -1.04
C LEU A 156 22.92 2.78 -0.99
N ASP A 157 23.57 2.48 -2.14
CA ASP A 157 25.03 2.44 -2.29
C ASP A 157 25.75 1.42 -1.39
N GLY A 158 25.11 0.29 -1.05
CA GLY A 158 25.68 -0.74 -0.17
C GLY A 158 27.06 -1.24 -0.60
N ASN A 159 27.32 -1.35 -1.90
CA ASN A 159 28.63 -1.80 -2.39
C ASN A 159 29.79 -0.82 -2.10
N SER A 160 29.51 0.43 -1.79
CA SER A 160 30.50 1.43 -1.38
C SER A 160 30.80 1.38 0.12
N ASN A 161 29.98 0.67 0.92
CA ASN A 161 30.13 0.62 2.37
C ASN A 161 31.22 -0.40 2.77
N ARG A 162 32.41 0.11 3.15
CA ARG A 162 33.62 -0.71 3.41
C ARG A 162 34.32 -0.27 4.68
N ARG A 163 35.04 -1.19 5.28
CA ARG A 163 35.93 -0.87 6.40
C ARG A 163 36.90 0.26 6.01
N GLY A 164 37.01 1.28 6.86
CA GLY A 164 37.82 2.47 6.63
C GLY A 164 37.09 3.59 5.87
N GLU A 165 36.07 3.26 5.08
CA GLU A 165 35.23 4.20 4.32
C GLU A 165 33.76 3.81 4.46
N PRO A 166 33.15 3.89 5.66
CA PRO A 166 31.75 3.52 5.85
C PRO A 166 30.83 4.51 5.14
N ASN A 167 29.80 3.95 4.46
CA ASN A 167 28.73 4.70 3.80
C ASN A 167 27.47 4.67 4.68
N GLU A 168 27.00 5.86 5.08
CA GLU A 168 25.91 6.02 6.03
C GLU A 168 24.51 5.86 5.40
N ASN A 169 24.36 5.88 4.08
CA ASN A 169 23.04 5.95 3.42
C ASN A 169 22.07 4.90 3.95
N PHE A 170 22.45 3.63 3.92
CA PHE A 170 21.56 2.56 4.38
C PHE A 170 21.27 2.67 5.89
N ALA A 171 22.26 2.96 6.71
CA ALA A 171 22.10 3.06 8.16
C ALA A 171 21.16 4.23 8.52
N ARG A 172 21.30 5.37 7.84
CA ARG A 172 20.46 6.55 8.02
C ARG A 172 19.02 6.23 7.67
N GLU A 173 18.77 5.68 6.47
CA GLU A 173 17.42 5.36 6.03
C GLU A 173 16.76 4.25 6.88
N LEU A 174 17.54 3.28 7.33
CA LEU A 174 17.07 2.26 8.27
C LEU A 174 16.49 2.90 9.55
N MET A 175 17.19 3.85 10.14
CA MET A 175 16.75 4.49 11.38
C MET A 175 15.67 5.55 11.12
N GLU A 176 15.86 6.39 10.11
CA GLU A 176 14.97 7.53 9.84
C GLU A 176 13.63 7.10 9.22
N LEU A 177 13.67 6.29 8.14
CA LEU A 177 12.49 6.03 7.32
C LEU A 177 11.90 4.63 7.52
N PHE A 178 12.74 3.63 7.89
CA PHE A 178 12.29 2.25 7.87
C PHE A 178 11.93 1.69 9.25
N SER A 179 12.43 2.29 10.36
CA SER A 179 12.20 1.69 11.67
C SER A 179 11.90 2.64 12.84
N LEU A 180 12.63 3.75 13.03
CA LEU A 180 12.52 4.54 14.25
C LEU A 180 11.84 5.89 14.07
N GLY A 181 11.96 6.50 12.88
CA GLY A 181 11.55 7.88 12.65
C GLY A 181 12.57 8.90 13.15
N VAL A 182 12.47 10.13 12.65
CA VAL A 182 13.37 11.25 12.98
C VAL A 182 13.39 11.53 14.49
N GLY A 183 14.59 11.80 15.04
CA GLY A 183 14.77 12.22 16.43
C GLY A 183 14.92 11.09 17.46
N ASN A 184 14.88 9.82 17.02
CA ASN A 184 14.97 8.65 17.91
C ASN A 184 16.34 7.94 17.86
N TYR A 185 17.35 8.59 17.29
CA TYR A 185 18.73 8.15 17.13
C TYR A 185 19.64 9.38 17.06
N THR A 186 20.94 9.17 17.22
CA THR A 186 21.98 10.21 17.08
C THR A 186 22.76 10.03 15.78
N GLU A 187 23.47 11.07 15.34
CA GLU A 187 24.40 10.97 14.19
C GLU A 187 25.51 9.95 14.45
N GLU A 188 25.92 9.78 15.72
CA GLU A 188 26.92 8.77 16.08
C GLU A 188 26.35 7.34 15.95
N ASP A 189 25.07 7.12 16.30
CA ASP A 189 24.40 5.83 16.07
C ASP A 189 24.39 5.48 14.57
N ILE A 190 24.18 6.47 13.69
CA ILE A 190 24.22 6.24 12.23
C ILE A 190 25.60 5.83 11.76
N LYS A 191 26.67 6.53 12.20
CA LYS A 191 28.05 6.22 11.82
C LYS A 191 28.45 4.83 12.28
N GLU A 192 28.15 4.49 13.53
CA GLU A 192 28.48 3.19 14.10
C GLU A 192 27.68 2.07 13.44
N ALA A 193 26.40 2.31 13.12
CA ALA A 193 25.58 1.38 12.33
C ALA A 193 26.12 1.22 10.90
N ALA A 194 26.56 2.28 10.24
CA ALA A 194 27.21 2.20 8.93
C ALA A 194 28.45 1.30 8.96
N ARG A 195 29.29 1.40 10.02
CA ARG A 195 30.40 0.49 10.27
C ARG A 195 29.94 -0.97 10.41
N ALA A 196 28.82 -1.21 11.10
CA ALA A 196 28.26 -2.54 11.29
C ALA A 196 27.73 -3.17 9.98
N PHE A 197 27.25 -2.34 9.03
CA PHE A 197 26.79 -2.77 7.71
C PHE A 197 27.92 -2.89 6.67
N THR A 198 29.16 -2.55 6.99
CA THR A 198 30.28 -2.71 6.06
C THR A 198 30.39 -4.14 5.56
N GLY A 199 30.68 -4.30 4.27
CA GLY A 199 30.77 -5.62 3.63
C GLY A 199 29.43 -6.26 3.23
N TRP A 200 28.29 -5.61 3.48
CA TRP A 200 27.02 -6.05 2.94
C TRP A 200 26.88 -5.55 1.49
N HIS A 201 27.23 -6.43 0.55
CA HIS A 201 27.38 -6.09 -0.84
C HIS A 201 26.42 -6.90 -1.73
N VAL A 202 26.33 -6.50 -2.99
CA VAL A 202 25.65 -7.24 -4.06
C VAL A 202 26.71 -7.82 -5.00
N LYS A 203 26.64 -9.11 -5.27
CA LYS A 203 27.45 -9.79 -6.28
C LYS A 203 26.55 -10.77 -7.07
N ASN A 204 26.62 -10.72 -8.39
CA ASN A 204 25.80 -11.56 -9.25
C ASN A 204 24.28 -11.51 -8.92
N ARG A 205 23.73 -10.32 -8.69
CA ARG A 205 22.33 -10.07 -8.32
C ARG A 205 21.89 -10.72 -7.00
N ARG A 206 22.83 -11.02 -6.09
CA ARG A 206 22.54 -11.64 -4.79
C ARG A 206 23.27 -10.90 -3.69
N PHE A 207 22.69 -10.92 -2.51
CA PHE A 207 23.38 -10.50 -1.30
C PHE A 207 24.68 -11.32 -1.14
N TRP A 208 25.77 -10.62 -0.86
CA TRP A 208 27.06 -11.22 -0.59
C TRP A 208 27.74 -10.50 0.57
N PHE A 209 28.02 -11.25 1.65
CA PHE A 209 28.82 -10.72 2.74
C PHE A 209 30.31 -10.78 2.40
N ASN A 210 30.90 -9.61 2.17
CA ASN A 210 32.32 -9.47 1.91
C ASN A 210 33.08 -9.29 3.22
N GLN A 211 33.50 -10.38 3.82
CA GLN A 211 34.23 -10.38 5.11
C GLN A 211 35.49 -9.51 5.11
N ARG A 212 36.20 -9.40 3.97
CA ARG A 212 37.41 -8.56 3.87
C ARG A 212 37.09 -7.06 3.94
N ALA A 213 35.90 -6.67 3.57
CA ALA A 213 35.42 -5.28 3.61
C ALA A 213 34.66 -4.96 4.90
N HIS A 214 34.45 -5.93 5.80
CA HIS A 214 33.74 -5.73 7.06
C HIS A 214 34.63 -5.15 8.15
N ASP A 215 34.09 -4.17 8.91
CA ASP A 215 34.73 -3.60 10.11
C ASP A 215 34.44 -4.48 11.33
N THR A 216 35.46 -5.13 11.86
CA THR A 216 35.38 -6.03 13.02
C THR A 216 35.68 -5.31 14.36
N GLY A 217 35.90 -4.01 14.35
CA GLY A 217 36.13 -3.22 15.56
C GLY A 217 34.87 -3.10 16.44
N SER A 218 35.05 -2.76 17.69
CA SER A 218 33.94 -2.43 18.58
C SER A 218 33.17 -1.21 18.07
N LYS A 219 31.86 -1.23 18.21
CA LYS A 219 30.92 -0.16 17.81
C LYS A 219 29.98 0.12 18.97
N THR A 220 29.54 1.37 19.10
CA THR A 220 28.57 1.77 20.12
C THR A 220 27.28 2.22 19.46
N ILE A 221 26.20 1.47 19.66
CA ILE A 221 24.90 1.73 19.06
C ILE A 221 23.85 1.82 20.18
N PHE A 222 23.14 2.94 20.22
CA PHE A 222 22.16 3.25 21.28
C PHE A 222 22.74 3.09 22.70
N GLY A 223 24.02 3.48 22.88
CA GLY A 223 24.72 3.42 24.16
C GLY A 223 25.26 2.04 24.55
N ILE A 224 25.10 1.01 23.74
CA ILE A 224 25.63 -0.34 23.97
C ILE A 224 26.83 -0.58 23.06
N SER A 225 27.96 -1.02 23.66
CA SER A 225 29.20 -1.28 22.94
C SER A 225 29.40 -2.78 22.70
N GLY A 226 29.85 -3.15 21.49
CA GLY A 226 30.14 -4.53 21.11
C GLY A 226 30.70 -4.65 19.70
N ASN A 227 31.14 -5.83 19.33
CA ASN A 227 31.51 -6.12 17.95
C ASN A 227 30.25 -6.47 17.13
N PHE A 228 29.43 -5.43 16.86
CA PHE A 228 28.16 -5.58 16.17
C PHE A 228 28.32 -5.73 14.66
N ASP A 229 27.45 -6.59 14.07
CA ASP A 229 27.20 -6.64 12.63
C ASP A 229 25.86 -6.00 12.26
N GLY A 230 25.52 -6.00 10.97
CA GLY A 230 24.25 -5.42 10.51
C GLY A 230 23.00 -6.09 11.08
N ASN A 231 23.04 -7.40 11.43
CA ASN A 231 21.88 -8.06 12.03
C ASN A 231 21.67 -7.59 13.49
N ASP A 232 22.75 -7.23 14.20
CA ASP A 232 22.66 -6.69 15.56
C ASP A 232 22.02 -5.30 15.53
N VAL A 233 22.37 -4.46 14.55
CA VAL A 233 21.73 -3.15 14.34
C VAL A 233 20.24 -3.29 14.09
N LEU A 234 19.85 -4.21 13.17
CA LEU A 234 18.42 -4.47 12.89
C LEU A 234 17.66 -4.87 14.15
N ARG A 235 18.28 -5.75 14.98
CA ARG A 235 17.70 -6.17 16.25
C ARG A 235 17.56 -5.01 17.22
N ALA A 236 18.61 -4.22 17.39
CA ALA A 236 18.61 -3.06 18.28
C ALA A 236 17.54 -2.02 17.89
N CYS A 237 17.30 -1.78 16.59
CA CYS A 237 16.19 -0.93 16.14
C CYS A 237 14.82 -1.53 16.49
N LEU A 238 14.63 -2.84 16.29
CA LEU A 238 13.36 -3.53 16.52
C LEU A 238 12.98 -3.62 18.00
N GLU A 239 13.98 -3.65 18.90
CA GLU A 239 13.78 -3.68 20.36
C GLU A 239 13.31 -2.33 20.93
N LYS A 240 13.49 -1.23 20.19
CA LYS A 240 13.01 0.08 20.63
C LYS A 240 11.49 0.16 20.50
N ARG A 241 10.81 0.55 21.58
CA ARG A 241 9.35 0.76 21.60
C ARG A 241 8.89 1.72 20.48
N VAL A 242 9.65 2.74 20.20
CA VAL A 242 9.35 3.71 19.15
C VAL A 242 9.26 3.06 17.77
N CYS A 243 9.97 1.95 17.52
CA CYS A 243 9.83 1.19 16.27
C CYS A 243 8.40 0.62 16.11
N ALA A 244 7.85 0.07 17.20
CA ALA A 244 6.48 -0.46 17.20
C ALA A 244 5.46 0.66 16.96
N GLU A 245 5.63 1.80 17.62
CA GLU A 245 4.77 2.98 17.47
C GLU A 245 4.84 3.52 16.03
N PHE A 246 6.03 3.67 15.48
CA PHE A 246 6.26 4.18 14.13
C PHE A 246 5.62 3.32 13.03
N ILE A 247 5.81 2.01 13.09
CA ILE A 247 5.24 1.10 12.09
C ILE A 247 3.71 1.04 12.22
N ALA A 248 3.20 0.98 13.45
CA ALA A 248 1.76 0.94 13.70
C ALA A 248 1.05 2.23 13.24
N GLU A 249 1.63 3.39 13.51
CA GLU A 249 1.14 4.68 13.05
C GLU A 249 1.12 4.79 11.52
N LYS A 250 2.18 4.34 10.83
CA LYS A 250 2.22 4.33 9.36
C LYS A 250 1.11 3.46 8.76
N LEU A 251 0.87 2.28 9.32
CA LEU A 251 -0.22 1.40 8.89
C LEU A 251 -1.59 1.98 9.21
N PHE A 252 -1.75 2.58 10.39
CA PHE A 252 -2.98 3.28 10.76
C PHE A 252 -3.30 4.40 9.76
N ASN A 253 -2.33 5.27 9.47
CA ASN A 253 -2.49 6.36 8.50
C ASN A 253 -2.83 5.84 7.08
N TYR A 254 -2.26 4.70 6.69
CA TYR A 254 -2.51 4.11 5.38
C TYR A 254 -3.93 3.54 5.24
N TYR A 255 -4.45 2.90 6.30
CA TYR A 255 -5.76 2.25 6.24
C TYR A 255 -6.91 3.10 6.78
N LEU A 256 -6.68 4.01 7.72
CA LEU A 256 -7.74 4.80 8.35
C LEU A 256 -7.74 6.27 7.90
N GLY A 257 -6.56 6.90 7.83
CA GLY A 257 -6.43 8.29 7.36
C GLY A 257 -6.94 9.34 8.33
N THR A 258 -7.22 8.99 9.58
CA THR A 258 -7.63 9.92 10.63
C THR A 258 -6.40 10.44 11.39
N PRO A 259 -6.47 11.63 12.03
CA PRO A 259 -5.36 12.19 12.78
C PRO A 259 -4.92 11.29 13.95
N VAL A 260 -3.63 11.23 14.20
CA VAL A 260 -3.05 10.43 15.29
C VAL A 260 -2.54 11.36 16.39
N SER A 261 -3.15 11.29 17.59
CA SER A 261 -2.64 11.94 18.79
C SER A 261 -1.46 11.16 19.38
N GLU A 262 -0.73 11.77 20.31
CA GLU A 262 0.37 11.09 21.02
C GLU A 262 -0.13 9.86 21.80
N GLU A 263 -1.29 9.96 22.44
CA GLU A 263 -1.93 8.87 23.17
C GLU A 263 -2.31 7.72 22.23
N LEU A 264 -2.87 8.05 21.08
CA LEU A 264 -3.23 7.06 20.06
C LEU A 264 -1.99 6.37 19.49
N ARG A 265 -0.90 7.10 19.23
CA ARG A 265 0.36 6.53 18.78
C ARG A 265 0.92 5.49 19.77
N LYS A 266 0.91 5.81 21.06
CA LYS A 266 1.33 4.86 22.11
C LYS A 266 0.43 3.63 22.17
N ALA A 267 -0.90 3.83 22.09
CA ALA A 267 -1.86 2.72 22.06
C ALA A 267 -1.69 1.83 20.83
N LEU A 268 -1.40 2.41 19.66
CA LEU A 268 -1.07 1.68 18.44
C LEU A 268 0.21 0.84 18.58
N GLY A 269 1.24 1.38 19.21
CA GLY A 269 2.47 0.65 19.54
C GLY A 269 2.18 -0.56 20.43
N GLU A 270 1.37 -0.40 21.48
CA GLU A 270 0.94 -1.49 22.35
C GLU A 270 0.12 -2.54 21.61
N LEU A 271 -0.83 -2.11 20.76
CA LEU A 271 -1.62 -3.00 19.92
C LEU A 271 -0.74 -3.86 19.01
N TYR A 272 0.31 -3.25 18.44
CA TYR A 272 1.27 -3.96 17.59
C TYR A 272 2.11 -4.97 18.38
N LEU A 273 2.62 -4.60 19.56
CA LEU A 273 3.34 -5.50 20.45
C LEU A 273 2.46 -6.69 20.86
N ALA A 274 1.21 -6.41 21.24
CA ALA A 274 0.21 -7.46 21.56
C ALA A 274 -0.17 -8.34 20.35
N SER A 275 0.17 -7.93 19.11
CA SER A 275 0.02 -8.72 17.90
C SER A 275 1.24 -9.60 17.59
N ALA A 276 2.14 -9.81 18.56
CA ALA A 276 3.40 -10.53 18.40
C ALA A 276 4.25 -10.01 17.23
N HIS A 277 4.26 -8.70 17.03
CA HIS A 277 4.93 -7.99 15.93
C HIS A 277 4.48 -8.48 14.52
N ASN A 278 3.30 -9.06 14.42
CA ASN A 278 2.73 -9.55 13.17
C ASN A 278 1.91 -8.46 12.50
N ILE A 279 2.30 -8.09 11.29
CA ILE A 279 1.68 -7.00 10.51
C ILE A 279 0.24 -7.34 10.09
N GLY A 280 0.00 -8.57 9.62
CA GLY A 280 -1.35 -9.01 9.24
C GLY A 280 -2.32 -8.89 10.40
N SER A 281 -1.94 -9.39 11.57
CA SER A 281 -2.74 -9.30 12.80
C SER A 281 -2.99 -7.86 13.25
N LEU A 282 -2.00 -6.97 13.08
CA LEU A 282 -2.20 -5.54 13.34
C LEU A 282 -3.21 -4.94 12.34
N VAL A 283 -3.02 -5.17 11.04
CA VAL A 283 -3.95 -4.67 10.01
C VAL A 283 -5.37 -5.17 10.25
N GLU A 284 -5.56 -6.47 10.57
CA GLU A 284 -6.86 -7.03 10.93
C GLU A 284 -7.54 -6.26 12.08
N LYS A 285 -6.79 -5.98 13.15
CA LYS A 285 -7.30 -5.21 14.29
C LYS A 285 -7.65 -3.77 13.89
N LEU A 286 -6.79 -3.10 13.12
CA LEU A 286 -7.01 -1.73 12.67
C LEU A 286 -8.28 -1.61 11.83
N VAL A 287 -8.46 -2.46 10.81
CA VAL A 287 -9.63 -2.40 9.92
C VAL A 287 -10.89 -3.04 10.52
N SER A 288 -10.79 -3.63 11.71
CA SER A 288 -11.93 -4.11 12.51
C SER A 288 -12.28 -3.16 13.65
N SER A 289 -11.57 -2.04 13.82
CA SER A 289 -11.73 -1.12 14.94
C SER A 289 -12.96 -0.21 14.80
N ARG A 290 -13.39 0.37 15.91
CA ARG A 290 -14.46 1.40 15.93
C ARG A 290 -14.07 2.62 15.12
N GLU A 291 -12.80 3.05 15.21
CA GLU A 291 -12.28 4.18 14.45
C GLU A 291 -12.40 3.98 12.94
N PHE A 292 -12.07 2.77 12.46
CA PHE A 292 -12.15 2.46 11.04
C PHE A 292 -13.56 2.67 10.45
N TYR A 293 -14.62 2.37 11.23
CA TYR A 293 -16.00 2.55 10.79
C TYR A 293 -16.62 3.90 11.25
N SER A 294 -15.83 4.78 11.84
CA SER A 294 -16.27 6.12 12.21
C SER A 294 -16.63 6.96 10.98
N ALA A 295 -17.43 8.01 11.20
CA ALA A 295 -17.75 8.98 10.13
C ALA A 295 -16.49 9.70 9.63
N HIS A 296 -15.49 9.89 10.50
CA HIS A 296 -14.23 10.56 10.14
C HIS A 296 -13.34 9.70 9.24
N ALA A 297 -13.36 8.37 9.37
CA ALA A 297 -12.56 7.47 8.57
C ALA A 297 -13.16 7.21 7.17
N ARG A 298 -14.49 7.33 7.04
CA ARG A 298 -15.16 7.09 5.76
C ARG A 298 -14.83 8.19 4.76
N ARG A 299 -14.43 7.80 3.54
CA ARG A 299 -14.07 8.75 2.47
C ARG A 299 -13.06 9.82 2.92
N SER A 300 -12.13 9.48 3.82
CA SER A 300 -11.13 10.41 4.37
C SER A 300 -9.80 10.39 3.63
N ILE A 301 -9.48 9.30 2.94
CA ILE A 301 -8.22 9.16 2.21
C ILE A 301 -8.44 9.46 0.74
N LEU A 302 -7.68 10.43 0.23
CA LEU A 302 -7.61 10.66 -1.20
C LEU A 302 -7.04 9.43 -1.89
N SER A 303 -7.75 8.89 -2.88
CA SER A 303 -7.35 7.70 -3.62
C SER A 303 -6.00 7.93 -4.32
N SER A 304 -5.03 7.00 -4.08
CA SER A 304 -3.82 6.99 -4.87
C SER A 304 -4.14 6.75 -6.35
N PRO A 305 -3.24 7.07 -7.29
CA PRO A 305 -3.44 6.71 -8.69
C PRO A 305 -3.74 5.23 -8.92
N VAL A 306 -3.14 4.34 -8.13
CA VAL A 306 -3.44 2.91 -8.16
C VAL A 306 -4.85 2.63 -7.64
N ASP A 307 -5.25 3.22 -6.51
CA ASP A 307 -6.60 3.06 -5.97
C ASP A 307 -7.66 3.57 -6.92
N PHE A 308 -7.40 4.72 -7.53
CA PHE A 308 -8.31 5.33 -8.50
C PHE A 308 -8.49 4.45 -9.74
N THR A 309 -7.40 4.03 -10.39
CA THR A 309 -7.47 3.26 -11.64
C THR A 309 -7.92 1.83 -11.41
N ILE A 310 -7.16 1.07 -10.61
CA ILE A 310 -7.48 -0.34 -10.32
C ILE A 310 -8.78 -0.47 -9.55
N GLY A 311 -9.04 0.42 -8.58
CA GLY A 311 -10.26 0.39 -7.77
C GLY A 311 -11.52 0.62 -8.60
N THR A 312 -11.51 1.60 -9.51
CA THR A 312 -12.62 1.86 -10.42
C THR A 312 -12.87 0.66 -11.34
N LEU A 313 -11.82 0.13 -11.99
CA LEU A 313 -11.95 -1.01 -12.90
C LEU A 313 -12.47 -2.27 -12.20
N ARG A 314 -11.98 -2.55 -10.99
CA ARG A 314 -12.47 -3.68 -10.19
C ARG A 314 -13.92 -3.48 -9.77
N THR A 315 -14.30 -2.27 -9.35
CA THR A 315 -15.69 -1.96 -8.96
C THR A 315 -16.64 -2.17 -10.11
N LEU A 316 -16.27 -1.76 -11.33
CA LEU A 316 -17.06 -1.93 -12.54
C LEU A 316 -16.96 -3.34 -13.16
N ASP A 317 -16.20 -4.27 -12.57
CA ASP A 317 -15.91 -5.60 -13.14
C ASP A 317 -15.31 -5.52 -14.56
N ALA A 318 -14.56 -4.45 -14.82
CA ALA A 318 -14.03 -4.12 -16.14
C ALA A 318 -12.82 -4.98 -16.50
N ALA A 319 -12.72 -5.39 -17.76
CA ALA A 319 -11.51 -5.94 -18.34
C ALA A 319 -10.68 -4.83 -18.97
N ALA A 320 -9.38 -4.79 -18.69
CA ALA A 320 -8.45 -3.83 -19.28
C ALA A 320 -7.15 -4.52 -19.65
N GLY A 321 -6.47 -3.99 -20.67
CA GLY A 321 -5.08 -4.31 -20.95
C GLY A 321 -4.21 -3.78 -19.79
N ALA A 322 -3.51 -4.67 -19.11
CA ALA A 322 -2.68 -4.30 -17.97
C ALA A 322 -1.50 -3.41 -18.38
N GLU A 323 -1.13 -3.41 -19.64
CA GLU A 323 -0.02 -2.62 -20.22
C GLU A 323 -0.26 -1.12 -20.12
N ARG A 324 -1.51 -0.66 -20.19
CA ARG A 324 -1.86 0.76 -20.14
C ARG A 324 -1.91 1.32 -18.73
N LEU A 325 -2.23 0.47 -17.74
CA LEU A 325 -2.48 0.93 -16.38
C LEU A 325 -1.27 1.60 -15.73
N PRO A 326 -0.02 1.08 -15.87
CA PRO A 326 1.16 1.77 -15.33
C PRO A 326 1.34 3.18 -15.92
N VAL A 327 1.04 3.36 -17.21
CA VAL A 327 1.15 4.67 -17.88
C VAL A 327 0.10 5.64 -17.33
N GLU A 328 -1.14 5.20 -17.13
CA GLU A 328 -2.20 6.03 -16.54
C GLU A 328 -1.88 6.42 -15.09
N MET A 329 -1.39 5.47 -14.28
CA MET A 329 -0.93 5.73 -12.90
C MET A 329 0.22 6.74 -12.87
N SER A 330 1.21 6.59 -13.77
CA SER A 330 2.36 7.48 -13.89
C SER A 330 1.93 8.91 -14.24
N ARG A 331 0.99 9.09 -15.19
CA ARG A 331 0.40 10.39 -15.55
C ARG A 331 -0.31 11.07 -14.38
N MET A 332 -0.87 10.27 -13.47
CA MET A 332 -1.52 10.74 -12.24
C MET A 332 -0.53 10.97 -11.09
N GLY A 333 0.79 10.77 -11.32
CA GLY A 333 1.85 11.05 -10.36
C GLY A 333 2.34 9.85 -9.56
N MET A 334 2.01 8.61 -9.95
CA MET A 334 2.51 7.40 -9.30
C MET A 334 3.07 6.40 -10.32
N ASP A 335 4.35 6.53 -10.61
CA ASP A 335 5.08 5.57 -11.46
C ASP A 335 5.56 4.41 -10.57
N ILE A 336 4.79 3.32 -10.54
CA ILE A 336 5.13 2.15 -9.71
C ILE A 336 6.51 1.59 -10.10
N LEU A 337 7.29 1.11 -9.12
CA LEU A 337 8.71 0.72 -9.21
C LEU A 337 9.69 1.90 -9.42
N ARG A 338 9.20 3.13 -9.54
CA ARG A 338 10.03 4.33 -9.70
C ARG A 338 9.60 5.44 -8.73
N PRO A 339 9.59 5.20 -7.40
CA PRO A 339 9.34 6.29 -6.46
C PRO A 339 10.37 7.40 -6.68
N PRO A 340 9.96 8.68 -6.50
CA PRO A 340 10.83 9.83 -6.80
C PRO A 340 12.02 9.98 -5.84
N SER A 341 11.92 9.40 -4.64
CA SER A 341 12.97 9.42 -3.62
C SER A 341 12.83 8.25 -2.64
N VAL A 342 13.77 8.11 -1.72
CA VAL A 342 13.73 7.14 -0.61
C VAL A 342 12.54 7.36 0.35
N LYS A 343 11.89 8.53 0.31
CA LYS A 343 10.69 8.85 1.12
C LYS A 343 9.38 8.38 0.46
N GLY A 344 9.46 7.75 -0.71
CA GLY A 344 8.30 7.31 -1.46
C GLY A 344 7.63 8.41 -2.27
N TRP A 345 6.34 8.22 -2.59
CA TRP A 345 5.54 9.21 -3.32
C TRP A 345 4.95 10.27 -2.40
N GLN A 346 4.81 11.48 -2.94
CA GLN A 346 3.98 12.49 -2.28
C GLN A 346 2.53 12.00 -2.25
N LYS A 347 1.84 12.27 -1.14
CA LYS A 347 0.47 11.79 -0.88
C LYS A 347 -0.55 12.92 -0.79
N GLY A 348 -1.81 12.57 -0.71
CA GLY A 348 -2.89 13.50 -0.50
C GLY A 348 -2.99 14.52 -1.63
N LYS A 349 -3.08 15.81 -1.31
CA LYS A 349 -3.30 16.90 -2.29
C LYS A 349 -2.29 16.95 -3.45
N ALA A 350 -1.12 16.35 -3.30
CA ALA A 350 -0.14 16.27 -4.40
C ALA A 350 -0.68 15.49 -5.63
N TRP A 351 -1.66 14.62 -5.42
CA TRP A 351 -2.34 13.88 -6.50
C TRP A 351 -3.54 14.60 -7.10
N LEU A 352 -3.85 15.85 -6.69
CA LEU A 352 -4.95 16.67 -7.21
C LEU A 352 -4.47 18.05 -7.70
N ASN A 353 -3.31 18.11 -8.34
CA ASN A 353 -2.94 19.30 -9.12
C ASN A 353 -3.60 19.26 -10.52
N SER A 354 -3.54 20.38 -11.25
CA SER A 354 -4.22 20.51 -12.55
C SER A 354 -3.87 19.40 -13.54
N ASN A 355 -2.60 18.97 -13.61
CA ASN A 355 -2.15 17.94 -14.55
C ASN A 355 -2.65 16.54 -14.15
N THR A 356 -2.56 16.22 -12.87
CA THR A 356 -2.99 14.90 -12.37
C THR A 356 -4.51 14.77 -12.39
N LEU A 357 -5.25 15.86 -12.10
CA LEU A 357 -6.71 15.89 -12.21
C LEU A 357 -7.16 15.71 -13.67
N LEU A 358 -6.53 16.40 -14.59
CA LEU A 358 -6.80 16.20 -16.03
C LEU A 358 -6.54 14.74 -16.46
N SER A 359 -5.50 14.11 -15.90
CA SER A 359 -5.21 12.70 -16.19
C SER A 359 -6.28 11.77 -15.64
N ARG A 360 -6.86 12.08 -14.45
CA ARG A 360 -8.01 11.35 -13.89
C ARG A 360 -9.26 11.47 -14.77
N TYR A 361 -9.57 12.68 -15.24
CA TYR A 361 -10.67 12.90 -16.18
C TYR A 361 -10.47 12.16 -17.51
N ARG A 362 -9.25 12.20 -18.07
CA ARG A 362 -8.94 11.42 -19.28
C ARG A 362 -9.15 9.92 -19.06
N PHE A 363 -8.71 9.39 -17.92
CA PHE A 363 -8.96 7.99 -17.58
C PHE A 363 -10.46 7.71 -17.46
N ALA A 364 -11.25 8.54 -16.77
CA ALA A 364 -12.70 8.38 -16.67
C ALA A 364 -13.37 8.31 -18.04
N ASN A 365 -12.95 9.16 -18.99
CA ASN A 365 -13.47 9.15 -20.36
C ASN A 365 -13.13 7.85 -21.11
N THR A 366 -12.03 7.15 -20.79
CA THR A 366 -11.75 5.83 -21.42
C THR A 366 -12.74 4.75 -20.99
N LEU A 367 -13.46 4.94 -19.88
CA LEU A 367 -14.45 3.98 -19.40
C LEU A 367 -15.66 3.86 -20.33
N ALA A 368 -15.97 4.90 -21.10
CA ALA A 368 -17.03 4.87 -22.10
C ALA A 368 -16.74 3.88 -23.27
N GLY A 369 -15.48 3.42 -23.42
CA GLY A 369 -15.08 2.41 -24.38
C GLY A 369 -15.10 2.92 -25.82
N SER A 370 -14.49 4.07 -26.09
CA SER A 370 -14.47 4.70 -27.41
C SER A 370 -13.46 4.08 -28.38
N THR A 371 -12.47 3.32 -27.87
CA THR A 371 -11.42 2.67 -28.67
C THR A 371 -11.22 1.20 -28.27
N GLU A 372 -10.60 0.41 -29.15
CA GLU A 372 -10.25 -1.00 -28.86
C GLU A 372 -9.33 -1.17 -27.65
N ASN A 373 -8.60 -0.12 -27.30
CA ASN A 373 -7.65 -0.11 -26.19
C ASN A 373 -8.25 0.34 -24.86
N ASP A 374 -9.52 0.78 -24.85
CA ASP A 374 -10.17 1.23 -23.62
C ASP A 374 -10.62 0.04 -22.76
N PRO A 375 -10.84 0.23 -21.45
CA PRO A 375 -11.36 -0.80 -20.59
C PRO A 375 -12.70 -1.33 -21.08
N ARG A 376 -12.86 -2.65 -21.11
CA ARG A 376 -14.13 -3.29 -21.50
C ARG A 376 -15.00 -3.46 -20.25
N ILE A 377 -15.96 -2.55 -20.10
CA ILE A 377 -16.96 -2.63 -19.05
C ILE A 377 -18.09 -3.56 -19.52
N PRO A 378 -18.62 -4.44 -18.67
CA PRO A 378 -19.72 -5.35 -19.01
C PRO A 378 -21.06 -4.59 -19.02
N TRP A 379 -21.28 -3.72 -20.02
CA TRP A 379 -22.44 -2.84 -20.12
C TRP A 379 -23.75 -3.60 -20.06
N ASP A 380 -23.88 -4.73 -20.77
CA ASP A 380 -25.08 -5.59 -20.77
C ASP A 380 -25.51 -6.02 -19.34
N LYS A 381 -24.55 -6.11 -18.44
CA LYS A 381 -24.78 -6.45 -17.04
C LYS A 381 -25.21 -5.23 -16.24
N LEU A 382 -24.58 -4.08 -16.48
CA LEU A 382 -24.90 -2.82 -15.81
C LEU A 382 -26.26 -2.28 -16.28
N GLU A 383 -26.62 -2.43 -17.54
CA GLU A 383 -27.93 -2.07 -18.09
C GLU A 383 -29.09 -2.78 -17.39
N LYS A 384 -28.90 -4.04 -17.00
CA LYS A 384 -29.91 -4.79 -16.24
C LYS A 384 -30.10 -4.26 -14.82
N GLU A 385 -29.10 -3.62 -14.25
CA GLU A 385 -29.13 -3.02 -12.93
C GLU A 385 -29.74 -1.61 -12.97
N GLY A 386 -29.72 -0.96 -14.13
CA GLY A 386 -30.24 0.39 -14.35
C GLY A 386 -29.47 1.47 -13.61
N VAL A 387 -30.00 2.68 -13.64
CA VAL A 387 -29.41 3.90 -13.03
C VAL A 387 -29.14 3.69 -11.55
N GLU A 388 -30.12 3.19 -10.79
CA GLU A 388 -30.00 2.94 -9.36
C GLU A 388 -28.88 1.94 -9.01
N GLY A 389 -28.72 0.93 -9.85
CA GLY A 389 -27.67 -0.06 -9.71
C GLY A 389 -26.29 0.54 -9.85
N ILE A 390 -26.09 1.51 -10.75
CA ILE A 390 -24.82 2.20 -10.94
C ILE A 390 -24.51 3.12 -9.77
N PHE A 391 -25.48 3.92 -9.30
CA PHE A 391 -25.30 4.75 -8.11
C PHE A 391 -24.91 3.91 -6.90
N SER A 392 -25.64 2.85 -6.61
CA SER A 392 -25.34 1.96 -5.47
C SER A 392 -24.02 1.22 -5.59
N LEU A 393 -23.52 0.98 -6.80
CA LEU A 393 -22.23 0.34 -7.05
C LEU A 393 -21.06 1.28 -6.76
N LEU A 394 -21.11 2.51 -7.26
CA LEU A 394 -20.03 3.49 -7.11
C LEU A 394 -20.11 4.25 -5.78
N PHE A 395 -21.31 4.49 -5.27
CA PHE A 395 -21.59 5.23 -4.04
C PHE A 395 -22.53 4.44 -3.12
N PRO A 396 -22.09 3.32 -2.56
CA PRO A 396 -22.92 2.50 -1.68
C PRO A 396 -23.30 3.19 -0.35
N GLU A 397 -22.60 4.28 0.00
CA GLU A 397 -22.95 5.16 1.12
C GLU A 397 -24.07 6.16 0.81
N GLY A 398 -24.44 6.25 -0.46
CA GLY A 398 -25.31 7.30 -1.00
C GLY A 398 -24.52 8.49 -1.55
N LEU A 399 -25.20 9.31 -2.32
CA LEU A 399 -24.72 10.57 -2.89
C LEU A 399 -25.75 11.64 -2.58
N ASP A 400 -25.32 12.89 -2.45
CA ASP A 400 -26.22 14.03 -2.27
C ASP A 400 -27.28 14.04 -3.37
N GLU A 401 -28.57 14.28 -3.00
CA GLU A 401 -29.69 14.19 -3.93
C GLU A 401 -29.61 15.19 -5.08
N LYS A 402 -29.09 16.39 -4.83
CA LYS A 402 -28.91 17.40 -5.87
C LYS A 402 -27.85 17.01 -6.88
N ILE A 403 -26.73 16.42 -6.40
CA ILE A 403 -25.69 15.89 -7.30
C ILE A 403 -26.28 14.78 -8.14
N ARG A 404 -27.05 13.90 -7.53
CA ARG A 404 -27.69 12.79 -8.22
C ARG A 404 -28.69 13.28 -9.29
N GLU A 405 -29.58 14.22 -8.94
CA GLU A 405 -30.53 14.82 -9.90
C GLU A 405 -29.80 15.51 -11.05
N THR A 406 -28.72 16.23 -10.76
CA THR A 406 -27.88 16.87 -11.78
C THR A 406 -27.30 15.85 -12.75
N ILE A 407 -26.66 14.78 -12.23
CA ILE A 407 -26.08 13.72 -13.08
C ILE A 407 -27.16 13.07 -13.95
N VAL A 408 -28.30 12.70 -13.37
CA VAL A 408 -29.41 12.11 -14.14
C VAL A 408 -29.94 13.09 -15.19
N GLY A 409 -30.06 14.37 -14.85
CA GLY A 409 -30.51 15.41 -15.78
C GLY A 409 -29.57 15.63 -16.97
N GLU A 410 -28.26 15.58 -16.73
CA GLU A 410 -27.23 15.78 -17.76
C GLU A 410 -26.97 14.52 -18.61
N THR A 411 -27.06 13.33 -18.02
CA THR A 411 -26.72 12.08 -18.71
C THR A 411 -27.93 11.33 -19.23
N GLY A 412 -29.12 11.64 -18.76
CA GLY A 412 -30.35 10.93 -19.08
C GLY A 412 -30.23 9.42 -18.75
N ASN A 413 -30.53 8.57 -19.74
CA ASN A 413 -30.38 7.11 -19.63
C ASN A 413 -29.05 6.59 -20.23
N ASP A 414 -28.12 7.47 -20.61
CA ASP A 414 -26.81 7.05 -21.11
C ASP A 414 -25.92 6.60 -19.94
N LEU A 415 -25.88 5.31 -19.69
CA LEU A 415 -25.12 4.72 -18.61
C LEU A 415 -23.61 4.90 -18.75
N LYS A 416 -23.09 5.02 -19.99
CA LYS A 416 -21.66 5.24 -20.24
C LYS A 416 -21.27 6.65 -19.81
N LEU A 417 -22.06 7.62 -20.22
CA LEU A 417 -21.87 9.02 -19.82
C LEU A 417 -22.03 9.17 -18.30
N MET A 418 -23.03 8.49 -17.72
CA MET A 418 -23.29 8.49 -16.27
C MET A 418 -22.09 7.93 -15.47
N VAL A 419 -21.53 6.77 -15.84
CA VAL A 419 -20.36 6.19 -15.17
C VAL A 419 -19.17 7.14 -15.28
N THR A 420 -18.94 7.74 -16.44
CA THR A 420 -17.87 8.72 -16.64
C THR A 420 -18.05 9.91 -15.68
N ALA A 421 -19.22 10.52 -15.69
CA ALA A 421 -19.53 11.67 -14.81
C ALA A 421 -19.39 11.32 -13.33
N LEU A 422 -19.86 10.14 -12.91
CA LEU A 422 -19.75 9.69 -11.51
C LEU A 422 -18.29 9.45 -11.07
N VAL A 423 -17.44 8.94 -11.96
CA VAL A 423 -16.00 8.74 -11.68
C VAL A 423 -15.25 10.07 -11.63
N GLU A 424 -15.73 11.09 -12.33
CA GLU A 424 -15.15 12.45 -12.30
C GLU A 424 -15.51 13.24 -11.03
N LEU A 425 -16.56 12.83 -10.29
CA LEU A 425 -16.99 13.54 -9.08
C LEU A 425 -15.87 13.65 -8.02
N PRO A 426 -15.82 14.76 -7.28
CA PRO A 426 -14.92 14.92 -6.14
C PRO A 426 -15.07 13.79 -5.11
N GLU A 427 -16.30 13.33 -4.86
CA GLU A 427 -16.60 12.24 -3.93
C GLU A 427 -15.96 10.91 -4.35
N HIS A 428 -15.78 10.67 -5.64
CA HIS A 428 -15.10 9.46 -6.13
C HIS A 428 -13.57 9.53 -5.98
N GLN A 429 -13.03 10.72 -5.76
CA GLN A 429 -11.58 10.88 -5.53
C GLN A 429 -11.15 10.36 -4.15
N TYR A 430 -12.06 9.98 -3.28
CA TYR A 430 -11.78 9.49 -1.93
C TYR A 430 -12.25 8.04 -1.73
N ILE A 431 -11.48 7.31 -0.91
CA ILE A 431 -11.78 5.93 -0.53
C ILE A 431 -12.12 5.81 0.95
#